data_064bbe346a0f12b4c6a2dfdf2c713c98
#
_entry.id   064bbe346a0f12b4c6a2dfdf2c713c98
#
_cell.length_a   1.000
_cell.length_b   1.000
_cell.length_c   1.000
_cell.angle_alpha   90.00
_cell.angle_beta   90.00
_cell.angle_gamma   90.00
#
_symmetry.space_group_name_H-M   'P 1'
#
loop_
_entity.id
_entity.type
_entity.pdbx_description
1 polymer ?
#
loop_
_entity_poly.entity_id
_entity_poly.type
_entity_poly.pdbx_seq_one_letter_code
_entity_poly.pdbx_strand_id
1 'polypeptide(L)'
;MARLNCVTVLAPRKAQSGAGRGGPSAGRLPXSGHDHAGHYPVRAGGAAPQPLPEPASAGQSGGPQXQKNCHQGSAGLFDYTGLLAGVDITIYKNTPVRAGMAGGSADAAAVLVGMNELYGAHLSMSELCALGAKIGADVPFALMGGTCRVQGVGDFLKALPPVPECWFTVVMPDYGVSTPEAFAAYDRVGSSIHPDCGAQEAAIRAGDLDALCAAAGNALEECSGAKDTGAIKALLREHGAVTALMTGSGAAVFGVFRDEGAARAAAQAAKRRWKQVYVAQPDRGGARVSR
;
A
#
# COMPACT_ATOMS: atom_id res chain seq x y z
N MET A 1 35.24 -2.42 5.37
CA MET A 1 33.84 -2.21 5.84
C MET A 1 33.25 -3.54 6.24
N ALA A 2 32.61 -3.61 7.43
CA ALA A 2 31.90 -4.83 7.84
C ALA A 2 30.70 -5.04 6.91
N ARG A 3 30.60 -6.22 6.33
CA ARG A 3 29.42 -6.57 5.52
C ARG A 3 28.24 -6.78 6.45
N LEU A 4 27.13 -6.14 6.13
CA LEU A 4 25.87 -6.39 6.83
C LEU A 4 25.43 -7.82 6.53
N ASN A 5 25.03 -8.56 7.54
CA ASN A 5 24.54 -9.92 7.37
C ASN A 5 23.00 -9.97 7.40
N CYS A 6 22.35 -8.90 7.84
CA CYS A 6 20.90 -8.81 7.92
C CYS A 6 20.46 -7.34 7.92
N VAL A 7 19.37 -7.07 7.23
CA VAL A 7 18.73 -5.76 7.21
C VAL A 7 17.22 -5.96 7.44
N THR A 8 16.63 -5.12 8.27
CA THR A 8 15.17 -5.10 8.46
C THR A 8 14.59 -3.87 7.75
N VAL A 9 13.55 -4.06 6.98
CA VAL A 9 12.91 -2.98 6.21
C VAL A 9 11.45 -2.84 6.63
N LEU A 10 11.00 -1.61 6.82
CA LEU A 10 9.61 -1.25 7.04
C LEU A 10 9.01 -0.83 5.69
N ALA A 11 7.82 -1.35 5.36
CA ALA A 11 7.13 -0.97 4.12
C ALA A 11 5.67 -0.60 4.41
N PRO A 12 5.34 0.69 4.39
CA PRO A 12 3.97 1.16 4.58
C PRO A 12 3.02 0.73 3.47
N ARG A 13 1.72 0.71 3.76
CA ARG A 13 0.66 0.40 2.80
C ARG A 13 0.03 1.67 2.25
N LYS A 14 -0.63 1.56 1.11
CA LYS A 14 -1.32 2.71 0.53
C LYS A 14 -2.82 2.71 0.88
N ALA A 15 -3.38 3.90 1.06
CA ALA A 15 -4.80 4.16 0.90
C ALA A 15 -4.97 4.98 -0.39
N GLN A 16 -6.04 4.75 -1.13
CA GLN A 16 -6.24 5.41 -2.42
C GLN A 16 -7.56 6.16 -2.41
N SER A 17 -7.49 7.47 -2.58
CA SER A 17 -8.64 8.38 -2.51
C SER A 17 -9.23 8.73 -3.88
N GLY A 18 -8.70 8.17 -4.95
CA GLY A 18 -9.24 8.33 -6.29
C GLY A 18 -8.84 7.14 -7.15
N ALA A 19 -9.78 6.55 -7.86
CA ALA A 19 -9.51 5.44 -8.79
C ALA A 19 -10.50 5.48 -9.95
N GLY A 20 -10.01 5.15 -11.13
CA GLY A 20 -10.77 5.09 -12.36
C GLY A 20 -9.84 4.90 -13.55
N ARG A 21 -10.39 4.53 -14.72
CA ARG A 21 -9.64 4.48 -15.99
C ARG A 21 -9.94 5.71 -16.84
N GLY A 22 -8.96 6.11 -17.63
CA GLY A 22 -9.12 7.13 -18.68
C GLY A 22 -9.14 8.57 -18.19
N GLY A 23 -9.03 8.80 -16.90
CA GLY A 23 -8.88 10.15 -16.34
C GLY A 23 -7.48 10.39 -15.80
N PRO A 24 -7.03 11.63 -15.75
CA PRO A 24 -5.71 11.93 -15.20
C PRO A 24 -5.71 11.77 -13.69
N SER A 25 -5.28 10.62 -13.20
CA SER A 25 -4.76 10.48 -11.85
C SER A 25 -5.67 9.97 -10.72
N ALA A 26 -5.17 8.95 -10.09
CA ALA A 26 -5.59 8.57 -8.75
C ALA A 26 -4.72 9.30 -7.72
N GLY A 27 -5.33 9.94 -6.75
CA GLY A 27 -4.62 10.42 -5.56
C GLY A 27 -4.30 9.21 -4.66
N ARG A 28 -3.06 9.08 -4.24
CA ARG A 28 -2.64 8.01 -3.32
C ARG A 28 -2.16 8.60 -2.00
N LEU A 29 -2.77 8.14 -0.92
CA LEU A 29 -2.42 8.53 0.45
C LEU A 29 -1.79 7.30 1.13
N PRO A 30 -0.64 7.46 1.78
CA PRO A 30 -0.07 6.34 2.52
C PRO A 30 -0.77 6.12 3.85
N UNK A 31 -1.05 5.18 4.27
CA UNK A 31 -1.64 4.87 5.39
C UNK A 31 -0.73 4.03 6.07
N SER A 32 -0.07 4.41 6.90
CA SER A 32 0.65 3.53 7.82
C SER A 32 0.34 3.86 9.27
N GLY A 33 0.23 2.83 10.07
CA GLY A 33 0.23 2.94 11.51
C GLY A 33 1.46 2.23 12.06
N HIS A 34 1.93 2.60 13.25
CA HIS A 34 3.06 1.94 13.90
C HIS A 34 2.83 0.43 14.05
N ASP A 35 1.57 0.01 14.11
CA ASP A 35 1.21 -1.39 14.26
C ASP A 35 1.04 -2.13 12.92
N HIS A 36 1.21 -1.45 11.78
CA HIS A 36 0.81 -2.00 10.48
C HIS A 36 1.89 -1.97 9.40
N ALA A 37 3.09 -1.50 9.72
CA ALA A 37 4.21 -1.67 8.82
C ALA A 37 4.68 -3.13 8.86
N GLY A 38 4.83 -3.74 7.71
CA GLY A 38 5.45 -5.07 7.64
C GLY A 38 6.95 -4.95 7.93
N HIS A 39 7.49 -5.82 8.78
CA HIS A 39 8.92 -5.91 9.00
C HIS A 39 9.48 -6.97 8.05
N TYR A 40 10.50 -6.61 7.32
CA TYR A 40 11.10 -7.47 6.29
C TYR A 40 12.59 -7.66 6.59
N PRO A 41 12.98 -8.65 7.42
CA PRO A 41 14.40 -8.98 7.52
C PRO A 41 14.87 -9.60 6.20
N VAL A 42 15.91 -9.02 5.65
CA VAL A 42 16.59 -9.47 4.44
C VAL A 42 17.99 -9.88 4.85
N ARG A 43 18.38 -11.12 4.63
CA ARG A 43 19.68 -11.65 5.04
C ARG A 43 20.50 -12.08 3.82
N ALA A 44 21.78 -11.78 3.83
CA ALA A 44 22.71 -12.28 2.83
C ALA A 44 22.94 -13.76 3.03
N GLY A 45 22.64 -14.56 2.02
CA GLY A 45 22.95 -16.00 2.00
C GLY A 45 24.28 -16.22 1.29
N GLY A 46 25.20 -16.93 1.95
CA GLY A 46 26.45 -17.36 1.31
C GLY A 46 26.30 -18.78 0.76
N ALA A 47 26.19 -18.88 -0.57
CA ALA A 47 26.25 -20.06 -1.43
C ALA A 47 25.03 -20.16 -2.37
N ALA A 48 25.13 -21.00 -3.40
CA ALA A 48 24.20 -21.16 -4.51
C ALA A 48 22.70 -21.11 -4.11
N PRO A 49 21.83 -20.63 -4.99
CA PRO A 49 20.43 -20.41 -4.66
C PRO A 49 19.77 -21.72 -4.20
N GLN A 50 19.54 -21.80 -2.90
CA GLN A 50 18.70 -22.84 -2.35
C GLN A 50 17.24 -22.43 -2.46
N PRO A 51 16.31 -23.35 -2.69
CA PRO A 51 14.90 -23.02 -2.61
C PRO A 51 14.60 -22.43 -1.24
N LEU A 52 13.83 -21.34 -1.23
CA LEU A 52 13.46 -20.65 0.00
C LEU A 52 12.89 -21.64 1.03
N PRO A 53 13.41 -21.68 2.26
CA PRO A 53 12.81 -22.54 3.28
C PRO A 53 11.36 -22.14 3.53
N GLU A 54 10.50 -23.10 3.74
CA GLU A 54 9.11 -22.83 4.07
C GLU A 54 9.02 -21.94 5.32
N PRO A 55 8.16 -20.92 5.32
CA PRO A 55 8.08 -20.01 6.46
C PRO A 55 7.66 -20.75 7.72
N ALA A 56 8.49 -20.66 8.73
CA ALA A 56 8.11 -21.15 10.06
C ALA A 56 6.95 -20.30 10.60
N SER A 57 5.92 -20.98 11.00
CA SER A 57 4.64 -20.52 11.52
C SER A 57 4.67 -19.29 12.44
N ALA A 58 3.90 -18.32 12.15
CA ALA A 58 3.18 -17.31 12.93
C ALA A 58 3.13 -15.94 12.25
N GLY A 59 2.51 -15.90 11.13
CA GLY A 59 2.15 -14.73 10.37
C GLY A 59 1.50 -15.23 9.11
N GLN A 60 0.43 -14.65 8.68
CA GLN A 60 -0.23 -15.07 7.44
C GLN A 60 0.83 -15.13 6.33
N SER A 61 1.13 -16.30 5.85
CA SER A 61 2.01 -16.47 4.71
C SER A 61 1.43 -15.68 3.56
N GLY A 62 2.15 -14.67 3.09
CA GLY A 62 1.74 -13.94 1.89
C GLY A 62 1.56 -14.96 0.78
N GLY A 63 0.35 -15.01 0.18
CA GLY A 63 0.05 -15.98 -0.87
C GLY A 63 1.02 -15.89 -2.04
N PRO A 64 0.86 -16.75 -3.07
CA PRO A 64 1.83 -16.87 -4.19
C PRO A 64 2.28 -15.55 -4.81
N GLN A 65 1.45 -14.56 -4.82
CA GLN A 65 1.81 -13.25 -5.35
C GLN A 65 2.84 -12.47 -4.53
N UNK A 66 2.87 -12.65 -3.45
CA UNK A 66 3.69 -12.10 -2.64
C UNK A 66 4.97 -12.57 -2.83
N GLN A 67 5.08 -13.82 -2.69
CA GLN A 67 6.32 -14.53 -2.98
C GLN A 67 6.87 -14.16 -4.36
N LYS A 68 6.02 -14.17 -5.36
CA LYS A 68 6.38 -13.80 -6.74
C LYS A 68 6.99 -12.39 -6.80
N ASN A 69 6.35 -11.41 -6.18
CA ASN A 69 6.83 -10.02 -6.22
C ASN A 69 8.19 -9.87 -5.52
N CYS A 70 8.38 -10.55 -4.38
CA CYS A 70 9.67 -10.54 -3.67
C CYS A 70 10.77 -11.19 -4.50
N HIS A 71 10.47 -12.32 -5.12
CA HIS A 71 11.42 -13.02 -6.00
C HIS A 71 11.77 -12.15 -7.20
N GLN A 72 10.79 -11.50 -7.83
CA GLN A 72 11.05 -10.59 -8.95
C GLN A 72 11.90 -9.40 -8.52
N GLY A 73 11.70 -8.90 -7.29
CA GLY A 73 12.52 -7.81 -6.73
C GLY A 73 13.97 -8.22 -6.57
N SER A 74 14.21 -9.39 -5.96
CA SER A 74 15.57 -9.88 -5.75
C SER A 74 16.27 -10.23 -7.06
N ALA A 75 15.59 -10.95 -7.94
CA ALA A 75 16.15 -11.30 -9.25
C ALA A 75 16.46 -10.05 -10.07
N GLY A 76 15.53 -9.10 -10.15
CA GLY A 76 15.73 -7.86 -10.90
C GLY A 76 16.90 -7.03 -10.40
N LEU A 77 17.15 -7.00 -9.09
CA LEU A 77 18.31 -6.28 -8.55
C LEU A 77 19.61 -7.02 -8.87
N PHE A 78 19.64 -8.34 -8.71
CA PHE A 78 20.81 -9.14 -9.05
C PHE A 78 21.15 -9.02 -10.55
N ASP A 79 20.15 -9.11 -11.42
CA ASP A 79 20.34 -8.96 -12.87
C ASP A 79 20.89 -7.56 -13.22
N TYR A 80 20.35 -6.53 -12.57
CA TYR A 80 20.75 -5.14 -12.84
C TYR A 80 22.18 -4.85 -12.37
N THR A 81 22.56 -5.40 -11.21
CA THR A 81 23.87 -5.12 -10.60
C THR A 81 24.96 -6.11 -11.02
N GLY A 82 24.59 -7.25 -11.61
CA GLY A 82 25.53 -8.33 -11.94
C GLY A 82 26.02 -9.09 -10.71
N LEU A 83 25.42 -8.88 -9.55
CA LEU A 83 25.81 -9.57 -8.31
C LEU A 83 25.42 -11.05 -8.37
N LEU A 84 26.37 -11.92 -8.07
CA LEU A 84 26.13 -13.36 -7.94
C LEU A 84 26.08 -13.69 -6.46
N ALA A 85 24.88 -13.65 -5.91
CA ALA A 85 24.66 -13.83 -4.46
C ALA A 85 23.29 -14.46 -4.21
N GLY A 86 23.07 -14.91 -2.99
CA GLY A 86 21.77 -15.42 -2.55
C GLY A 86 21.19 -14.56 -1.44
N VAL A 87 19.88 -14.57 -1.29
CA VAL A 87 19.18 -13.80 -0.25
C VAL A 87 18.07 -14.64 0.37
N ASP A 88 17.99 -14.63 1.70
CA ASP A 88 16.87 -15.17 2.45
C ASP A 88 15.95 -14.02 2.84
N ILE A 89 14.67 -14.15 2.51
CA ILE A 89 13.67 -13.10 2.77
C ILE A 89 12.60 -13.68 3.69
N THR A 90 12.39 -13.04 4.84
CA THR A 90 11.28 -13.34 5.73
C THR A 90 10.33 -12.16 5.78
N ILE A 91 9.04 -12.41 5.66
CA ILE A 91 8.01 -11.36 5.64
C ILE A 91 7.08 -11.53 6.85
N TYR A 92 7.00 -10.51 7.68
CA TYR A 92 6.02 -10.43 8.77
C TYR A 92 4.89 -9.50 8.33
N LYS A 93 3.75 -10.08 7.97
CA LYS A 93 2.59 -9.29 7.48
C LYS A 93 1.65 -8.93 8.61
N ASN A 94 1.59 -7.64 8.90
CA ASN A 94 0.65 -7.06 9.87
C ASN A 94 -0.50 -6.30 9.19
N THR A 95 -0.72 -6.56 7.90
CA THR A 95 -1.72 -5.86 7.09
C THR A 95 -2.55 -6.86 6.29
N PRO A 96 -3.82 -6.53 5.98
CA PRO A 96 -4.67 -7.46 5.25
C PRO A 96 -4.15 -7.75 3.84
N VAL A 97 -4.45 -8.96 3.36
CA VAL A 97 -4.07 -9.43 2.01
C VAL A 97 -5.28 -9.24 1.08
N ARG A 98 -5.04 -8.88 -0.19
CA ARG A 98 -6.09 -8.65 -1.21
C ARG A 98 -7.09 -7.56 -0.79
N ALA A 99 -6.58 -6.50 -0.18
CA ALA A 99 -7.35 -5.42 0.41
C ALA A 99 -7.41 -4.13 -0.44
N GLY A 100 -6.83 -4.13 -1.65
CA GLY A 100 -6.72 -2.89 -2.43
C GLY A 100 -5.65 -1.94 -1.91
N MET A 101 -4.73 -2.41 -1.06
CA MET A 101 -3.71 -1.59 -0.38
C MET A 101 -2.28 -1.84 -0.90
N ALA A 102 -2.15 -2.44 -2.08
CA ALA A 102 -0.86 -2.71 -2.75
C ALA A 102 0.17 -3.46 -1.87
N GLY A 103 -0.31 -4.42 -1.07
CA GLY A 103 0.55 -5.15 -0.15
C GLY A 103 1.72 -5.86 -0.81
N GLY A 104 1.50 -6.52 -1.95
CA GLY A 104 2.57 -7.20 -2.69
C GLY A 104 3.59 -6.23 -3.26
N SER A 105 3.17 -5.02 -3.64
CA SER A 105 4.09 -3.99 -4.15
C SER A 105 4.95 -3.42 -3.02
N ALA A 106 4.39 -3.27 -1.83
CA ALA A 106 5.17 -2.86 -0.66
C ALA A 106 6.20 -3.95 -0.27
N ASP A 107 5.84 -5.24 -0.41
CA ASP A 107 6.78 -6.34 -0.19
C ASP A 107 7.97 -6.24 -1.18
N ALA A 108 7.69 -6.03 -2.47
CA ALA A 108 8.73 -5.87 -3.48
C ALA A 108 9.63 -4.64 -3.21
N ALA A 109 9.01 -3.52 -2.83
CA ALA A 109 9.75 -2.30 -2.47
C ALA A 109 10.69 -2.56 -1.29
N ALA A 110 10.21 -3.28 -0.26
CA ALA A 110 11.02 -3.64 0.89
C ALA A 110 12.23 -4.50 0.49
N VAL A 111 12.03 -5.45 -0.41
CA VAL A 111 13.12 -6.30 -0.91
C VAL A 111 14.15 -5.46 -1.65
N LEU A 112 13.71 -4.59 -2.56
CA LEU A 112 14.63 -3.72 -3.32
C LEU A 112 15.46 -2.84 -2.38
N VAL A 113 14.84 -2.20 -1.41
CA VAL A 113 15.53 -1.34 -0.43
C VAL A 113 16.48 -2.18 0.43
N GLY A 114 16.02 -3.31 0.96
CA GLY A 114 16.80 -4.19 1.82
C GLY A 114 18.04 -4.73 1.11
N MET A 115 17.89 -5.16 -0.14
CA MET A 115 19.02 -5.67 -0.92
C MET A 115 19.98 -4.57 -1.32
N ASN A 116 19.47 -3.38 -1.68
CA ASN A 116 20.31 -2.23 -1.99
C ASN A 116 21.24 -1.91 -0.81
N GLU A 117 20.70 -1.92 0.41
CA GLU A 117 21.46 -1.70 1.64
C GLU A 117 22.39 -2.89 1.94
N LEU A 118 21.86 -4.11 1.92
CA LEU A 118 22.56 -5.34 2.32
C LEU A 118 23.81 -5.60 1.49
N TYR A 119 23.71 -5.38 0.18
CA TYR A 119 24.82 -5.63 -0.76
C TYR A 119 25.64 -4.37 -1.08
N GLY A 120 25.24 -3.21 -0.53
CA GLY A 120 25.92 -1.95 -0.82
C GLY A 120 25.88 -1.63 -2.32
N ALA A 121 24.74 -1.87 -2.96
CA ALA A 121 24.61 -1.65 -4.41
C ALA A 121 24.54 -0.17 -4.77
N HIS A 122 24.23 0.69 -3.79
CA HIS A 122 24.20 2.15 -3.91
C HIS A 122 23.31 2.66 -5.04
N LEU A 123 22.25 1.92 -5.38
CA LEU A 123 21.27 2.37 -6.37
C LEU A 123 20.50 3.58 -5.84
N SER A 124 20.33 4.56 -6.69
CA SER A 124 19.51 5.75 -6.39
C SER A 124 18.03 5.38 -6.31
N MET A 125 17.22 6.23 -5.69
CA MET A 125 15.77 6.04 -5.66
C MET A 125 15.18 5.93 -7.08
N SER A 126 15.71 6.68 -8.02
CA SER A 126 15.27 6.63 -9.42
C SER A 126 15.49 5.25 -10.04
N GLU A 127 16.67 4.65 -9.80
CA GLU A 127 16.98 3.31 -10.30
C GLU A 127 16.11 2.25 -9.62
N LEU A 128 15.92 2.35 -8.31
CA LEU A 128 15.03 1.45 -7.58
C LEU A 128 13.59 1.56 -8.11
N CYS A 129 13.11 2.76 -8.41
CA CYS A 129 11.78 2.96 -8.99
C CYS A 129 11.68 2.37 -10.41
N ALA A 130 12.73 2.52 -11.22
CA ALA A 130 12.78 1.92 -12.55
C ALA A 130 12.74 0.39 -12.50
N LEU A 131 13.46 -0.22 -11.54
CA LEU A 131 13.37 -1.66 -11.29
C LEU A 131 11.98 -2.04 -10.78
N GLY A 132 11.46 -1.28 -9.82
CA GLY A 132 10.15 -1.51 -9.21
C GLY A 132 9.01 -1.47 -10.22
N ALA A 133 9.07 -0.55 -11.20
CA ALA A 133 8.05 -0.43 -12.24
C ALA A 133 7.91 -1.70 -13.09
N LYS A 134 9.01 -2.45 -13.26
CA LYS A 134 8.98 -3.74 -13.99
C LYS A 134 8.28 -4.84 -13.20
N ILE A 135 8.22 -4.71 -11.87
CA ILE A 135 7.57 -5.68 -10.98
C ILE A 135 6.08 -5.40 -10.87
N GLY A 136 5.73 -4.12 -10.74
CA GLY A 136 4.34 -3.73 -10.63
C GLY A 136 4.14 -2.22 -10.49
N ALA A 137 3.00 -1.75 -10.98
CA ALA A 137 2.67 -0.32 -11.08
C ALA A 137 2.69 0.43 -9.73
N ASP A 138 2.43 -0.26 -8.62
CA ASP A 138 2.42 0.35 -7.29
C ASP A 138 3.79 0.30 -6.59
N VAL A 139 4.80 -0.40 -7.16
CA VAL A 139 6.10 -0.54 -6.49
C VAL A 139 6.85 0.79 -6.40
N PRO A 140 6.89 1.63 -7.46
CA PRO A 140 7.55 2.94 -7.34
C PRO A 140 6.92 3.81 -6.24
N PHE A 141 5.59 3.80 -6.11
CA PHE A 141 4.94 4.52 -5.01
C PHE A 141 5.34 3.95 -3.64
N ALA A 142 5.41 2.61 -3.51
CA ALA A 142 5.80 1.98 -2.25
C ALA A 142 7.26 2.29 -1.88
N LEU A 143 8.13 2.51 -2.87
CA LEU A 143 9.52 2.96 -2.66
C LEU A 143 9.58 4.41 -2.18
N MET A 144 8.89 5.31 -2.88
CA MET A 144 8.91 6.74 -2.59
C MET A 144 8.13 7.09 -1.32
N GLY A 145 6.95 6.51 -1.16
CA GLY A 145 6.05 6.81 -0.05
C GLY A 145 5.45 8.22 -0.10
N GLY A 146 5.05 8.69 1.06
CA GLY A 146 4.44 10.01 1.20
C GLY A 146 3.12 10.13 0.44
N THR A 147 2.79 11.36 0.04
CA THR A 147 1.58 11.67 -0.72
C THR A 147 1.96 11.91 -2.19
N CYS A 148 1.31 11.21 -3.09
CA CYS A 148 1.60 11.34 -4.53
C CYS A 148 0.32 11.39 -5.36
N ARG A 149 0.36 12.22 -6.39
CA ARG A 149 -0.55 12.09 -7.52
C ARG A 149 0.06 11.06 -8.48
N VAL A 150 -0.73 10.07 -8.86
CA VAL A 150 -0.28 8.98 -9.72
C VAL A 150 -1.09 9.01 -11.01
N GLN A 151 -0.41 8.93 -12.15
CA GLN A 151 -1.04 8.99 -13.48
C GLN A 151 -0.59 7.81 -14.33
N GLY A 152 -1.18 7.69 -15.52
CA GLY A 152 -0.89 6.58 -16.42
C GLY A 152 -1.32 5.25 -15.82
N VAL A 153 -0.50 4.24 -16.01
CA VAL A 153 -0.72 2.91 -15.41
C VAL A 153 -0.07 2.78 -14.01
N GLY A 154 0.29 3.91 -13.40
CA GLY A 154 1.00 3.92 -12.12
C GLY A 154 2.46 4.33 -12.24
N ASP A 155 2.88 4.68 -13.45
CA ASP A 155 4.27 4.95 -13.82
C ASP A 155 4.67 6.41 -13.67
N PHE A 156 3.72 7.32 -13.60
CA PHE A 156 3.99 8.75 -13.43
C PHE A 156 3.59 9.19 -12.04
N LEU A 157 4.60 9.44 -11.19
CA LEU A 157 4.39 9.87 -9.81
C LEU A 157 4.82 11.32 -9.62
N LYS A 158 3.91 12.15 -9.13
CA LYS A 158 4.17 13.53 -8.74
C LYS A 158 4.03 13.63 -7.23
N ALA A 159 5.13 13.86 -6.53
CA ALA A 159 5.11 14.05 -5.08
C ALA A 159 4.30 15.30 -4.71
N LEU A 160 3.55 15.20 -3.63
CA LEU A 160 2.75 16.29 -3.07
C LEU A 160 3.19 16.55 -1.62
N PRO A 161 2.82 17.70 -1.05
CA PRO A 161 3.02 17.91 0.39
C PRO A 161 2.33 16.82 1.21
N PRO A 162 2.76 16.59 2.45
CA PRO A 162 2.06 15.64 3.32
C PRO A 162 0.58 16.01 3.44
N VAL A 163 -0.28 15.00 3.53
CA VAL A 163 -1.70 15.23 3.81
C VAL A 163 -1.86 15.91 5.18
N PRO A 164 -2.96 16.66 5.39
CA PRO A 164 -3.25 17.21 6.70
C PRO A 164 -3.29 16.11 7.78
N GLU A 165 -2.99 16.49 9.01
CA GLU A 165 -3.01 15.53 10.11
C GLU A 165 -4.40 14.88 10.24
N CYS A 166 -4.40 13.57 10.25
CA CYS A 166 -5.64 12.79 10.33
C CYS A 166 -5.34 11.36 10.79
N TRP A 167 -6.40 10.64 11.06
CA TRP A 167 -6.34 9.23 11.43
C TRP A 167 -7.20 8.42 10.49
N PHE A 168 -6.82 7.17 10.30
CA PHE A 168 -7.59 6.23 9.48
C PHE A 168 -8.07 5.07 10.34
N THR A 169 -9.32 4.65 10.12
CA THR A 169 -9.77 3.31 10.50
C THR A 169 -9.97 2.53 9.22
N VAL A 170 -9.24 1.42 9.09
CA VAL A 170 -9.31 0.53 7.92
C VAL A 170 -10.03 -0.74 8.33
N VAL A 171 -11.08 -1.10 7.59
CA VAL A 171 -11.86 -2.31 7.84
C VAL A 171 -11.78 -3.20 6.61
N MET A 172 -11.37 -4.45 6.81
CA MET A 172 -11.27 -5.44 5.73
C MET A 172 -12.32 -6.54 5.96
N PRO A 173 -13.25 -6.72 5.02
CA PRO A 173 -14.17 -7.88 5.07
C PRO A 173 -13.40 -9.21 4.97
N ASP A 174 -14.08 -10.31 5.30
CA ASP A 174 -13.46 -11.66 5.27
C ASP A 174 -13.27 -12.21 3.84
N TYR A 175 -13.40 -11.36 2.83
CA TYR A 175 -13.14 -11.70 1.42
C TYR A 175 -12.32 -10.59 0.76
N GLY A 176 -11.64 -10.94 -0.33
CA GLY A 176 -10.90 -9.97 -1.14
C GLY A 176 -11.55 -9.81 -2.52
N VAL A 177 -11.16 -8.75 -3.21
CA VAL A 177 -11.59 -8.48 -4.59
C VAL A 177 -10.42 -8.67 -5.53
N SER A 178 -10.69 -9.24 -6.70
CA SER A 178 -9.72 -9.40 -7.77
C SER A 178 -9.59 -8.07 -8.52
N THR A 179 -8.39 -7.48 -8.52
CA THR A 179 -8.15 -6.21 -9.20
C THR A 179 -8.47 -6.27 -10.70
N PRO A 180 -8.04 -7.31 -11.45
CA PRO A 180 -8.44 -7.39 -12.87
C PRO A 180 -9.95 -7.46 -13.06
N GLU A 181 -10.66 -8.22 -12.21
CA GLU A 181 -12.13 -8.33 -12.32
C GLU A 181 -12.82 -7.00 -12.01
N ALA A 182 -12.34 -6.25 -11.00
CA ALA A 182 -12.90 -4.94 -10.67
C ALA A 182 -12.75 -3.96 -11.84
N PHE A 183 -11.59 -3.94 -12.49
CA PHE A 183 -11.37 -3.08 -13.66
C PHE A 183 -12.17 -3.55 -14.88
N ALA A 184 -12.28 -4.86 -15.11
CA ALA A 184 -13.11 -5.38 -16.19
C ALA A 184 -14.60 -5.05 -15.97
N ALA A 185 -15.05 -5.08 -14.72
CA ALA A 185 -16.42 -4.66 -14.39
C ALA A 185 -16.61 -3.17 -14.65
N TYR A 186 -15.64 -2.34 -14.23
CA TYR A 186 -15.68 -0.90 -14.48
C TYR A 186 -15.73 -0.61 -16.01
N ASP A 187 -14.92 -1.30 -16.81
CA ASP A 187 -14.91 -1.11 -18.27
C ASP A 187 -16.25 -1.45 -18.90
N ARG A 188 -16.99 -2.39 -18.30
CA ARG A 188 -18.29 -2.84 -18.83
C ARG A 188 -19.44 -1.93 -18.42
N VAL A 189 -19.49 -1.48 -17.17
CA VAL A 189 -20.65 -0.74 -16.64
C VAL A 189 -20.38 0.73 -16.31
N GLY A 190 -19.12 1.13 -16.21
CA GLY A 190 -18.74 2.50 -15.80
C GLY A 190 -18.98 2.75 -14.33
N SER A 191 -19.00 4.04 -13.98
CA SER A 191 -19.29 4.51 -12.61
C SER A 191 -19.81 5.94 -12.67
N SER A 192 -20.72 6.28 -11.76
CA SER A 192 -21.17 7.65 -11.57
C SER A 192 -20.20 8.46 -10.69
N ILE A 193 -19.26 7.80 -10.03
CA ILE A 193 -18.30 8.44 -9.13
C ILE A 193 -17.09 8.93 -9.95
N HIS A 194 -16.88 10.24 -9.96
CA HIS A 194 -15.77 10.88 -10.68
C HIS A 194 -14.92 11.68 -9.70
N PRO A 195 -13.88 11.07 -9.09
CA PRO A 195 -13.03 11.79 -8.13
C PRO A 195 -12.33 13.00 -8.77
N ASP A 196 -12.40 14.15 -8.12
CA ASP A 196 -11.69 15.35 -8.60
C ASP A 196 -10.28 15.38 -8.01
N CYS A 197 -9.35 14.80 -8.75
CA CYS A 197 -7.94 14.75 -8.33
C CYS A 197 -7.26 16.14 -8.33
N GLY A 198 -7.76 17.07 -9.11
CA GLY A 198 -7.28 18.47 -9.10
C GLY A 198 -7.66 19.16 -7.80
N ALA A 199 -8.93 19.04 -7.42
CA ALA A 199 -9.42 19.59 -6.15
C ALA A 199 -8.71 18.91 -4.96
N GLN A 200 -8.46 17.57 -5.03
CA GLN A 200 -7.70 16.89 -3.99
C GLN A 200 -6.28 17.45 -3.86
N GLU A 201 -5.58 17.66 -4.98
CA GLU A 201 -4.22 18.24 -4.96
C GLU A 201 -4.25 19.66 -4.37
N ALA A 202 -5.21 20.48 -4.74
CA ALA A 202 -5.37 21.85 -4.21
C ALA A 202 -5.62 21.82 -2.69
N ALA A 203 -6.50 20.95 -2.23
CA ALA A 203 -6.80 20.77 -0.80
C ALA A 203 -5.57 20.33 0.00
N ILE A 204 -4.79 19.38 -0.53
CA ILE A 204 -3.54 18.94 0.10
C ILE A 204 -2.58 20.12 0.24
N ARG A 205 -2.40 20.92 -0.82
CA ARG A 205 -1.50 22.08 -0.78
C ARG A 205 -1.97 23.17 0.20
N ALA A 206 -3.29 23.29 0.37
CA ALA A 206 -3.89 24.23 1.32
C ALA A 206 -3.88 23.70 2.77
N GLY A 207 -3.59 22.41 2.98
CA GLY A 207 -3.70 21.79 4.30
C GLY A 207 -5.14 21.62 4.75
N ASP A 208 -6.09 21.53 3.81
CA ASP A 208 -7.53 21.50 4.08
C ASP A 208 -8.06 20.07 4.01
N LEU A 209 -8.27 19.46 5.19
CA LEU A 209 -8.75 18.08 5.30
C LEU A 209 -10.19 17.94 4.80
N ASP A 210 -11.03 18.94 5.04
CA ASP A 210 -12.45 18.87 4.64
C ASP A 210 -12.58 18.92 3.11
N ALA A 211 -11.89 19.87 2.48
CA ALA A 211 -11.89 19.96 1.03
C ALA A 211 -11.30 18.69 0.39
N LEU A 212 -10.23 18.12 0.98
CA LEU A 212 -9.65 16.87 0.51
C LEU A 212 -10.68 15.72 0.60
N CYS A 213 -11.36 15.60 1.73
CA CYS A 213 -12.36 14.55 1.94
C CYS A 213 -13.58 14.72 1.04
N ALA A 214 -13.99 15.96 0.80
CA ALA A 214 -15.14 16.26 -0.08
C ALA A 214 -14.83 15.91 -1.55
N ALA A 215 -13.60 16.14 -2.00
CA ALA A 215 -13.16 15.83 -3.37
C ALA A 215 -12.82 14.35 -3.59
N ALA A 216 -12.74 13.55 -2.51
CA ALA A 216 -12.31 12.16 -2.59
C ALA A 216 -13.44 11.24 -3.07
N GLY A 217 -13.09 10.22 -3.85
CA GLY A 217 -14.05 9.23 -4.33
C GLY A 217 -13.33 8.03 -4.93
N ASN A 218 -14.06 6.95 -5.19
CA ASN A 218 -13.49 5.78 -5.83
C ASN A 218 -14.48 5.19 -6.83
N ALA A 219 -14.20 5.37 -8.12
CA ALA A 219 -15.07 4.89 -9.19
C ALA A 219 -15.27 3.36 -9.18
N LEU A 220 -14.33 2.61 -8.61
CA LEU A 220 -14.47 1.15 -8.52
C LEU A 220 -15.48 0.70 -7.45
N GLU A 221 -15.92 1.58 -6.55
CA GLU A 221 -16.88 1.19 -5.48
C GLU A 221 -18.16 0.60 -6.04
N GLU A 222 -18.68 1.17 -7.13
CA GLU A 222 -19.97 0.77 -7.70
C GLU A 222 -19.92 -0.56 -8.45
N CYS A 223 -18.73 -0.97 -8.90
CA CYS A 223 -18.59 -2.11 -9.80
C CYS A 223 -17.70 -3.24 -9.26
N SER A 224 -16.98 -3.02 -8.14
CA SER A 224 -16.02 -4.00 -7.61
C SER A 224 -16.64 -5.29 -7.07
N GLY A 225 -17.93 -5.28 -6.76
CA GLY A 225 -18.62 -6.40 -6.11
C GLY A 225 -18.34 -6.53 -4.61
N ALA A 226 -17.75 -5.53 -3.99
CA ALA A 226 -17.46 -5.52 -2.55
C ALA A 226 -18.75 -5.24 -1.76
N LYS A 227 -19.39 -6.29 -1.27
CA LYS A 227 -20.75 -6.25 -0.69
C LYS A 227 -20.85 -5.45 0.61
N ASP A 228 -19.78 -5.42 1.42
CA ASP A 228 -19.79 -4.76 2.73
C ASP A 228 -19.48 -3.26 2.66
N THR A 229 -19.09 -2.72 1.51
CA THR A 229 -18.64 -1.34 1.37
C THR A 229 -19.62 -0.34 1.98
N GLY A 230 -20.90 -0.45 1.63
CA GLY A 230 -21.95 0.44 2.15
C GLY A 230 -22.09 0.37 3.66
N ALA A 231 -22.14 -0.84 4.21
CA ALA A 231 -22.30 -1.05 5.66
C ALA A 231 -21.09 -0.53 6.46
N ILE A 232 -19.88 -0.76 5.93
CA ILE A 232 -18.66 -0.26 6.59
C ILE A 232 -18.62 1.27 6.54
N LYS A 233 -18.92 1.87 5.38
CA LYS A 233 -18.95 3.34 5.23
C LYS A 233 -19.96 3.97 6.19
N ALA A 234 -21.14 3.39 6.32
CA ALA A 234 -22.17 3.87 7.23
C ALA A 234 -21.69 3.84 8.69
N LEU A 235 -21.12 2.71 9.12
CA LEU A 235 -20.59 2.58 10.48
C LEU A 235 -19.46 3.60 10.75
N LEU A 236 -18.54 3.76 9.82
CA LEU A 236 -17.43 4.70 10.02
C LEU A 236 -17.91 6.14 10.13
N ARG A 237 -18.91 6.52 9.31
CA ARG A 237 -19.52 7.86 9.36
C ARG A 237 -20.30 8.08 10.65
N GLU A 238 -21.05 7.09 11.10
CA GLU A 238 -21.77 7.13 12.38
C GLU A 238 -20.82 7.42 13.56
N HIS A 239 -19.57 6.99 13.43
CA HIS A 239 -18.53 7.21 14.46
C HIS A 239 -17.63 8.40 14.16
N GLY A 240 -18.08 9.33 13.30
CA GLY A 240 -17.40 10.61 13.10
C GLY A 240 -16.35 10.66 11.98
N ALA A 241 -16.34 9.69 11.08
CA ALA A 241 -15.46 9.78 9.92
C ALA A 241 -15.88 10.98 9.04
N VAL A 242 -14.92 11.84 8.71
CA VAL A 242 -15.12 12.97 7.78
C VAL A 242 -15.49 12.45 6.39
N THR A 243 -14.84 11.36 5.98
CA THR A 243 -15.23 10.62 4.78
C THR A 243 -14.92 9.14 4.98
N ALA A 244 -15.59 8.28 4.20
CA ALA A 244 -15.29 6.84 4.19
C ALA A 244 -15.38 6.31 2.76
N LEU A 245 -14.34 5.58 2.33
CA LEU A 245 -14.16 5.14 0.94
C LEU A 245 -13.55 3.73 0.89
N MET A 246 -13.90 2.98 -0.14
CA MET A 246 -13.18 1.77 -0.48
C MET A 246 -11.79 2.13 -1.03
N THR A 247 -10.75 1.41 -0.66
CA THR A 247 -9.39 1.66 -1.19
C THR A 247 -9.09 0.79 -2.41
N GLY A 248 -8.65 1.44 -3.49
CA GLY A 248 -8.28 0.75 -4.72
C GLY A 248 -9.43 -0.10 -5.27
N SER A 249 -9.13 -1.34 -5.66
CA SER A 249 -10.14 -2.29 -6.15
C SER A 249 -10.97 -2.93 -5.03
N GLY A 250 -10.64 -2.65 -3.78
CA GLY A 250 -11.31 -3.24 -2.63
C GLY A 250 -10.63 -4.54 -2.14
N ALA A 251 -11.18 -5.23 -1.15
CA ALA A 251 -12.45 -4.95 -0.50
C ALA A 251 -12.33 -4.04 0.74
N ALA A 252 -11.12 -3.61 1.13
CA ALA A 252 -10.98 -2.78 2.32
C ALA A 252 -11.62 -1.40 2.14
N VAL A 253 -12.20 -0.92 3.23
CA VAL A 253 -12.79 0.43 3.32
C VAL A 253 -12.06 1.17 4.43
N PHE A 254 -11.74 2.44 4.19
CA PHE A 254 -11.15 3.28 5.23
C PHE A 254 -12.03 4.49 5.52
N GLY A 255 -12.02 4.92 6.78
CA GLY A 255 -12.59 6.20 7.20
C GLY A 255 -11.47 7.15 7.60
N VAL A 256 -11.66 8.43 7.34
CA VAL A 256 -10.72 9.50 7.72
C VAL A 256 -11.30 10.24 8.94
N PHE A 257 -10.48 10.41 9.97
CA PHE A 257 -10.89 11.01 11.25
C PHE A 257 -9.93 12.13 11.62
N ARG A 258 -10.43 13.13 12.34
CA ARG A 258 -9.62 14.27 12.80
C ARG A 258 -8.75 13.91 14.01
N ASP A 259 -9.23 12.95 14.80
CA ASP A 259 -8.55 12.58 16.05
C ASP A 259 -8.51 11.06 16.25
N GLU A 260 -7.55 10.63 17.05
CA GLU A 260 -7.31 9.23 17.35
C GLU A 260 -8.47 8.57 18.09
N GLY A 261 -9.09 9.32 19.03
CA GLY A 261 -10.18 8.79 19.86
C GLY A 261 -11.37 8.33 19.01
N ALA A 262 -11.82 9.17 18.08
CA ALA A 262 -12.90 8.83 17.14
C ALA A 262 -12.51 7.64 16.24
N ALA A 263 -11.27 7.64 15.72
CA ALA A 263 -10.80 6.52 14.89
C ALA A 263 -10.81 5.20 15.66
N ARG A 264 -10.32 5.22 16.93
CA ARG A 264 -10.30 4.01 17.79
C ARG A 264 -11.72 3.57 18.18
N ALA A 265 -12.64 4.50 18.44
CA ALA A 265 -14.03 4.17 18.74
C ALA A 265 -14.69 3.48 17.53
N ALA A 266 -14.49 4.03 16.34
CA ALA A 266 -14.98 3.42 15.10
C ALA A 266 -14.38 2.02 14.91
N ALA A 267 -13.10 1.85 15.18
CA ALA A 267 -12.43 0.55 15.07
C ALA A 267 -13.01 -0.48 16.05
N GLN A 268 -13.29 -0.06 17.30
CA GLN A 268 -13.90 -0.95 18.29
C GLN A 268 -15.32 -1.38 17.85
N ALA A 269 -16.09 -0.45 17.33
CA ALA A 269 -17.42 -0.77 16.81
C ALA A 269 -17.33 -1.74 15.62
N ALA A 270 -16.42 -1.48 14.69
CA ALA A 270 -16.21 -2.33 13.50
C ALA A 270 -15.75 -3.76 13.87
N LYS A 271 -14.92 -3.92 14.91
CA LYS A 271 -14.42 -5.23 15.36
C LYS A 271 -15.53 -6.18 15.84
N ARG A 272 -16.72 -5.65 16.16
CA ARG A 272 -17.87 -6.48 16.53
C ARG A 272 -18.39 -7.29 15.32
N ARG A 273 -18.09 -6.84 14.09
CA ARG A 273 -18.62 -7.43 12.87
C ARG A 273 -17.52 -7.92 11.90
N TRP A 274 -16.36 -7.24 11.87
CA TRP A 274 -15.26 -7.59 10.97
C TRP A 274 -14.00 -7.86 11.78
N LYS A 275 -13.30 -8.95 11.45
CA LYS A 275 -12.11 -9.41 12.22
C LYS A 275 -10.87 -8.57 11.96
N GLN A 276 -10.74 -8.03 10.75
CA GLN A 276 -9.53 -7.31 10.34
C GLN A 276 -9.83 -5.81 10.34
N VAL A 277 -9.53 -5.15 11.47
CA VAL A 277 -9.76 -3.71 11.66
C VAL A 277 -8.49 -3.09 12.23
N TYR A 278 -8.05 -2.02 11.62
CA TYR A 278 -6.78 -1.37 11.93
C TYR A 278 -6.99 0.13 12.09
N VAL A 279 -6.20 0.75 12.98
CA VAL A 279 -6.12 2.21 13.10
C VAL A 279 -4.74 2.63 12.63
N ALA A 280 -4.63 3.69 11.85
CA ALA A 280 -3.39 4.11 11.22
C ALA A 280 -3.31 5.62 11.07
N GLN A 281 -2.10 6.12 10.83
CA GLN A 281 -1.85 7.52 10.47
C GLN A 281 -1.15 7.59 9.11
N PRO A 282 -1.16 8.76 8.46
CA PRO A 282 -0.33 8.96 7.27
C PRO A 282 1.15 8.78 7.59
N ASP A 283 1.86 8.07 6.71
CA ASP A 283 3.32 7.93 6.79
C ASP A 283 3.96 8.83 5.74
N ARG A 284 5.05 9.47 6.08
CA ARG A 284 5.76 10.40 5.20
C ARG A 284 6.78 9.73 4.29
N GLY A 285 7.10 8.46 4.55
CA GLY A 285 8.12 7.75 3.80
C GLY A 285 7.63 6.49 3.12
N GLY A 286 8.43 5.97 2.21
CA GLY A 286 8.21 4.67 1.58
C GLY A 286 8.92 3.55 2.33
N ALA A 287 9.25 2.50 1.60
CA ALA A 287 10.04 1.39 2.13
C ALA A 287 11.40 1.94 2.61
N ARG A 288 11.78 1.59 3.83
CA ARG A 288 13.00 2.12 4.46
C ARG A 288 13.61 1.14 5.45
N VAL A 289 14.93 1.19 5.56
CA VAL A 289 15.64 0.38 6.55
C VAL A 289 15.19 0.79 7.96
N SER A 290 14.84 -0.19 8.77
CA SER A 290 14.52 0.02 10.19
C SER A 290 15.84 0.13 10.96
N ARG A 291 16.06 1.26 11.58
CA ARG A 291 17.24 1.53 12.42
C ARG A 291 16.92 1.27 13.89
#